data_aa8423dd55a98c1002c1de1d1f18526c
#
_entry.id   aa8423dd55a98c1002c1de1d1f18526c
#
_cell.length_a   1.000
_cell.length_b   1.000
_cell.length_c   1.000
_cell.angle_alpha   90.00
_cell.angle_beta   90.00
_cell.angle_gamma   90.00
#
_symmetry.space_group_name_H-M   'P 1'
#
loop_
_entity.id
_entity.type
_entity.pdbx_description
1 polymer ?
#
loop_
_entity_poly.entity_id
_entity_poly.type
_entity_poly.pdbx_seq_one_letter_code
_entity_poly.pdbx_strand_id
1 'polypeptide(L)' 'ALGDGVLDAKTKELIALGMAITARCVYCIGIHVEKSLRAGVSHAEIVEVCKVAIVMGGGPAMTYIAEVKKALDLFEQAHA' A
#
# COMPACT_ATOMS: atom_id res chain seq x y z
N ALA A 1 7.80 14.94 5.17
CA ALA A 1 8.16 13.67 5.82
C ALA A 1 8.15 12.51 4.82
N LEU A 2 7.25 12.52 3.82
CA LEU A 2 7.18 11.45 2.83
C LEU A 2 7.96 11.74 1.55
N GLY A 3 8.65 12.86 1.46
CA GLY A 3 9.53 13.16 0.35
C GLY A 3 10.86 12.42 0.46
N ASP A 4 11.72 12.57 -0.55
CA ASP A 4 13.02 11.90 -0.56
C ASP A 4 13.91 12.37 0.58
N GLY A 5 14.57 11.43 1.21
CA GLY A 5 15.53 11.64 2.27
C GLY A 5 16.52 10.50 2.22
N VAL A 6 16.96 10.02 3.40
CA VAL A 6 17.79 8.81 3.45
C VAL A 6 17.06 7.64 2.80
N LEU A 7 15.73 7.54 3.06
CA LEU A 7 14.85 6.65 2.32
C LEU A 7 14.17 7.48 1.23
N ASP A 8 14.02 6.91 0.05
CA ASP A 8 13.33 7.62 -1.03
C ASP A 8 11.80 7.63 -0.81
N ALA A 9 11.12 8.49 -1.56
CA ALA A 9 9.67 8.65 -1.44
C ALA A 9 8.94 7.35 -1.74
N LYS A 10 9.39 6.60 -2.73
CA LYS A 10 8.79 5.32 -3.12
C LYS A 10 8.82 4.32 -1.96
N THR A 11 9.97 4.19 -1.31
CA THR A 11 10.14 3.30 -0.14
C THR A 11 9.23 3.72 0.99
N LYS A 12 9.15 5.03 1.25
CA LYS A 12 8.30 5.54 2.33
C LYS A 12 6.81 5.27 2.06
N GLU A 13 6.37 5.35 0.80
CA GLU A 13 4.98 5.00 0.46
C GLU A 13 4.71 3.51 0.68
N LEU A 14 5.67 2.64 0.38
CA LEU A 14 5.52 1.21 0.65
C LEU A 14 5.40 0.92 2.14
N ILE A 15 6.21 1.61 2.96
CA ILE A 15 6.13 1.50 4.42
C ILE A 15 4.77 1.99 4.91
N ALA A 16 4.33 3.15 4.43
CA ALA A 16 3.05 3.74 4.82
C ALA A 16 1.88 2.81 4.47
N LEU A 17 1.91 2.19 3.29
CA LEU A 17 0.88 1.25 2.87
C LEU A 17 0.85 0.03 3.80
N GLY A 18 2.01 -0.54 4.12
CA GLY A 18 2.09 -1.68 5.04
C GLY A 18 1.52 -1.34 6.40
N MET A 19 1.85 -0.18 6.93
CA MET A 19 1.32 0.28 8.22
C MET A 19 -0.18 0.53 8.15
N ALA A 20 -0.69 1.06 7.04
CA ALA A 20 -2.13 1.28 6.84
C ALA A 20 -2.91 -0.04 6.88
N ILE A 21 -2.37 -1.09 6.26
CA ILE A 21 -2.99 -2.41 6.26
C ILE A 21 -3.05 -2.97 7.69
N THR A 22 -1.94 -2.95 8.40
CA THR A 22 -1.89 -3.48 9.78
C THR A 22 -2.71 -2.65 10.74
N ALA A 23 -2.84 -1.34 10.50
CA ALA A 23 -3.71 -0.45 11.28
C ALA A 23 -5.19 -0.62 10.93
N ARG A 24 -5.49 -1.37 9.88
CA ARG A 24 -6.87 -1.63 9.43
C ARG A 24 -7.61 -0.34 9.09
N CYS A 25 -6.91 0.57 8.42
CA CYS A 25 -7.45 1.87 8.04
C CYS A 25 -7.81 1.87 6.55
N VAL A 26 -9.08 1.66 6.22
CA VAL A 26 -9.55 1.59 4.83
C VAL A 26 -9.18 2.86 4.06
N TYR A 27 -9.41 4.01 4.67
CA TYR A 27 -9.11 5.30 4.04
C TYR A 27 -7.61 5.43 3.74
N CYS A 28 -6.76 5.07 4.72
CA CYS A 28 -5.31 5.15 4.57
C CYS A 28 -4.81 4.19 3.48
N ILE A 29 -5.40 3.00 3.40
CA ILE A 29 -5.07 2.01 2.37
C ILE A 29 -5.30 2.62 0.99
N GLY A 30 -6.48 3.20 0.76
CA GLY A 30 -6.81 3.82 -0.52
C GLY A 30 -5.84 4.92 -0.90
N ILE A 31 -5.55 5.82 0.04
CA ILE A 31 -4.64 6.94 -0.19
C ILE A 31 -3.25 6.44 -0.57
N HIS A 32 -2.71 5.48 0.19
CA HIS A 32 -1.33 5.05 -0.02
C HIS A 32 -1.17 4.08 -1.18
N VAL A 33 -2.22 3.37 -1.60
CA VAL A 33 -2.19 2.66 -2.88
C VAL A 33 -2.06 3.66 -4.02
N GLU A 34 -2.88 4.72 -4.03
CA GLU A 34 -2.80 5.73 -5.08
C GLU A 34 -1.43 6.42 -5.10
N LYS A 35 -0.95 6.86 -3.95
CA LYS A 35 0.35 7.53 -3.87
C LYS A 35 1.49 6.61 -4.29
N SER A 36 1.42 5.32 -3.95
CA SER A 36 2.41 4.34 -4.36
C SER A 36 2.44 4.21 -5.88
N LEU A 37 1.28 4.09 -6.51
CA LEU A 37 1.21 4.01 -7.98
C LEU A 37 1.77 5.28 -8.63
N ARG A 38 1.47 6.45 -8.09
CA ARG A 38 2.02 7.72 -8.59
C ARG A 38 3.54 7.79 -8.44
N ALA A 39 4.08 7.17 -7.39
CA ALA A 39 5.53 7.14 -7.16
C ALA A 39 6.24 6.09 -8.01
N GLY A 40 5.51 5.37 -8.85
CA GLY A 40 6.10 4.36 -9.73
C GLY A 40 6.22 2.98 -9.12
N VAL A 41 5.53 2.73 -8.00
CA VAL A 41 5.48 1.41 -7.39
C VAL A 41 4.70 0.46 -8.30
N SER A 42 5.24 -0.72 -8.54
CA SER A 42 4.58 -1.74 -9.36
C SER A 42 3.53 -2.49 -8.56
N HIS A 43 2.61 -3.13 -9.30
CA HIS A 43 1.62 -4.04 -8.70
C HIS A 43 2.34 -5.13 -7.88
N ALA A 44 3.41 -5.71 -8.43
CA ALA A 44 4.17 -6.75 -7.75
C ALA A 44 4.77 -6.26 -6.42
N GLU A 45 5.26 -5.04 -6.38
CA GLU A 45 5.80 -4.44 -5.15
C GLU A 45 4.70 -4.27 -4.11
N ILE A 46 3.50 -3.85 -4.52
CA ILE A 46 2.37 -3.73 -3.60
C ILE A 46 1.97 -5.10 -3.04
N VAL A 47 1.97 -6.14 -3.88
CA VAL A 47 1.69 -7.50 -3.42
C VAL A 47 2.71 -7.95 -2.37
N GLU A 48 3.99 -7.61 -2.54
CA GLU A 48 5.01 -7.93 -1.55
C GLU A 48 4.75 -7.22 -0.21
N VAL A 49 4.32 -5.96 -0.24
CA VAL A 49 3.94 -5.24 0.98
C VAL A 49 2.78 -5.95 1.67
N CYS A 50 1.80 -6.43 0.91
CA CYS A 50 0.67 -7.18 1.47
C CYS A 50 1.15 -8.43 2.21
N LYS A 51 2.13 -9.16 1.65
CA LYS A 51 2.69 -10.35 2.30
C LYS A 51 3.34 -10.00 3.64
N VAL A 52 4.11 -8.92 3.67
CA VAL A 52 4.73 -8.46 4.92
C VAL A 52 3.65 -8.06 5.94
N ALA A 53 2.62 -7.36 5.50
CA ALA A 53 1.53 -6.93 6.37
C ALA A 53 0.80 -8.13 6.98
N ILE A 54 0.62 -9.22 6.23
CA ILE A 54 0.00 -10.44 6.74
C ILE A 54 0.88 -11.06 7.83
N VAL A 55 2.19 -11.11 7.61
CA VAL A 55 3.13 -11.65 8.60
C VAL A 55 3.07 -10.83 9.89
N MET A 56 3.05 -9.52 9.78
CA MET A 56 3.09 -8.63 10.95
C MET A 56 1.74 -8.48 11.64
N GLY A 57 0.65 -8.46 10.88
CA GLY A 57 -0.69 -8.20 11.40
C GLY A 57 -1.57 -9.42 11.59
N GLY A 58 -1.18 -10.57 11.01
CA GLY A 58 -1.93 -11.81 11.12
C GLY A 58 -3.27 -11.81 10.38
N GLY A 59 -4.19 -12.65 10.83
CA GLY A 59 -5.52 -12.79 10.23
C GLY A 59 -6.29 -11.47 10.09
N PRO A 60 -6.32 -10.61 11.12
CA PRO A 60 -7.00 -9.32 11.00
C PRO A 60 -6.46 -8.45 9.85
N ALA A 61 -5.14 -8.44 9.60
CA ALA A 61 -4.58 -7.70 8.48
C ALA A 61 -4.98 -8.33 7.15
N MET A 62 -5.04 -9.66 7.10
CA MET A 62 -5.38 -10.38 5.86
C MET A 62 -6.75 -9.96 5.33
N THR A 63 -7.72 -9.71 6.19
CA THR A 63 -9.06 -9.30 5.74
C THR A 63 -9.04 -7.94 5.02
N TYR A 64 -8.04 -7.11 5.31
CA TYR A 64 -7.93 -5.78 4.68
C TYR A 64 -7.18 -5.80 3.36
N ILE A 65 -6.62 -6.94 2.95
CA ILE A 65 -6.01 -7.07 1.63
C ILE A 65 -7.07 -6.87 0.52
N ALA A 66 -8.32 -7.22 0.80
CA ALA A 66 -9.43 -6.95 -0.14
C ALA A 66 -9.56 -5.46 -0.45
N GLU A 67 -9.28 -4.58 0.53
CA GLU A 67 -9.32 -3.13 0.33
C GLU A 67 -8.16 -2.67 -0.56
N VAL A 68 -7.00 -3.30 -0.43
CA VAL A 68 -5.86 -3.04 -1.32
C VAL A 68 -6.24 -3.41 -2.75
N LYS A 69 -6.86 -4.57 -2.95
CA LYS A 69 -7.29 -5.01 -4.27
C LYS A 69 -8.30 -4.04 -4.89
N LYS A 70 -9.28 -3.59 -4.11
CA LYS A 70 -10.26 -2.60 -4.58
C LYS A 70 -9.57 -1.33 -5.05
N ALA A 71 -8.62 -0.83 -4.25
CA ALA A 71 -7.89 0.39 -4.58
C ALA A 71 -7.03 0.19 -5.83
N LEU A 72 -6.35 -0.95 -5.96
CA LEU A 72 -5.58 -1.27 -7.16
C LEU A 72 -6.46 -1.28 -8.40
N ASP A 73 -7.59 -1.98 -8.34
CA ASP A 73 -8.52 -2.06 -9.47
C ASP A 73 -9.00 -0.68 -9.89
N LEU A 74 -9.32 0.17 -8.90
CA LEU A 74 -9.82 1.51 -9.17
C LEU A 74 -8.73 2.42 -9.75
N PHE A 75 -7.56 2.48 -9.12
CA PHE A 75 -6.53 3.44 -9.48
C PHE A 75 -5.68 2.99 -10.66
N GLU A 76 -5.47 1.70 -10.85
CA GLU A 76 -4.79 1.20 -12.05
C GLU A 76 -5.61 1.50 -13.30
N GLN A 77 -6.93 1.37 -13.25
CA GLN A 77 -7.80 1.74 -14.36
C GLN A 77 -7.72 3.25 -14.63
N ALA A 78 -7.67 4.06 -13.58
CA ALA A 78 -7.60 5.51 -13.72
C ALA A 78 -6.28 5.98 -14.34
N HIS A 79 -5.19 5.23 -14.15
CA HIS A 79 -3.86 5.59 -14.62
C HIS A 79 -3.40 4.76 -15.83
N ALA A 80 -4.25 3.89 -16.33
CA ALA A 80 -3.95 3.11 -17.54
C ALA A 80 -4.10 3.96 -18.85
#